data_cc3193023f7972b737250488a4566e65
#
_entry.id   cc3193023f7972b737250488a4566e65
#
_cell.length_a   1.000
_cell.length_b   1.000
_cell.length_c   1.000
_cell.angle_alpha   90.00
_cell.angle_beta   90.00
_cell.angle_gamma   90.00
#
_symmetry.space_group_name_H-M   'P 1'
#
loop_
_entity.id
_entity.type
_entity.pdbx_description
1 polymer ?
#
loop_
_entity_poly.entity_id
_entity_poly.type
_entity_poly.pdbx_seq_one_letter_code
_entity_poly.pdbx_strand_id
1 'polypeptide(L)'
;MIIDLIRTQFGSDATNGMIFLDGVFECFSLEDEYREQKIRGETCIPEGSYEVVLRKEGGFHQRYSSRYSFHKGMLWVKSVPNFEWILFHLGNTDENTAGCILVGDTQQDLDVSKDGFIGSSGNAYKKFYPKVAEVLENGEEVTLNVSKIKIVDQAQPNVSNKSGSDYVNSSQVFDKLSEINGQLKILTAKMDGNIIK
;
A
#
# COMPACT_ATOMS: atom_id res chain seq x y z
N MET A 1 15.40 6.73 6.21
CA MET A 1 14.13 5.94 6.11
C MET A 1 13.75 5.74 4.66
N ILE A 2 13.29 4.56 4.31
CA ILE A 2 12.77 4.25 2.97
C ILE A 2 11.25 4.05 3.07
N ILE A 3 10.51 4.73 2.21
CA ILE A 3 9.08 4.52 1.99
C ILE A 3 8.96 3.76 0.68
N ASP A 4 8.49 2.51 0.71
CA ASP A 4 8.18 1.76 -0.50
C ASP A 4 6.67 1.81 -0.76
N LEU A 5 6.26 2.44 -1.86
CA LEU A 5 4.91 2.40 -2.39
C LEU A 5 4.85 1.35 -3.50
N ILE A 6 4.18 0.25 -3.24
CA ILE A 6 4.02 -0.86 -4.18
C ILE A 6 2.59 -0.87 -4.68
N ARG A 7 2.38 -0.51 -5.94
CA ARG A 7 1.07 -0.54 -6.60
C ARG A 7 0.66 -1.97 -6.88
N THR A 8 -0.55 -2.31 -6.48
CA THR A 8 -1.08 -3.69 -6.53
C THR A 8 -2.30 -3.84 -7.41
N GLN A 9 -3.07 -2.76 -7.60
CA GLN A 9 -4.29 -2.77 -8.41
C GLN A 9 -4.34 -1.50 -9.27
N PHE A 10 -4.66 -1.68 -10.54
CA PHE A 10 -4.78 -0.61 -11.53
C PHE A 10 -6.19 -0.62 -12.06
N GLY A 11 -6.99 0.31 -11.59
CA GLY A 11 -8.37 0.48 -11.99
C GLY A 11 -8.56 1.52 -13.11
N SER A 12 -9.81 1.82 -13.43
CA SER A 12 -10.17 2.77 -14.49
C SER A 12 -10.03 4.24 -14.04
N ASP A 13 -10.13 4.52 -12.76
CA ASP A 13 -10.07 5.85 -12.15
C ASP A 13 -9.15 5.93 -10.91
N ALA A 14 -8.61 4.81 -10.43
CA ALA A 14 -7.70 4.81 -9.31
C ALA A 14 -6.61 3.73 -9.40
N THR A 15 -5.48 3.99 -8.75
CA THR A 15 -4.39 3.04 -8.55
C THR A 15 -4.22 2.78 -7.06
N ASN A 16 -4.50 1.56 -6.64
CA ASN A 16 -4.34 1.15 -5.24
C ASN A 16 -2.99 0.49 -5.00
N GLY A 17 -2.44 0.72 -3.81
CA GLY A 17 -1.14 0.17 -3.41
C GLY A 17 -1.00 -0.06 -1.92
N MET A 18 0.19 -0.45 -1.54
CA MET A 18 0.63 -0.65 -0.16
C MET A 18 1.86 0.21 0.12
N ILE A 19 1.93 0.77 1.30
CA ILE A 19 3.07 1.53 1.80
C ILE A 19 3.78 0.72 2.88
N PHE A 20 5.10 0.63 2.74
CA PHE A 20 6.01 0.04 3.71
C PHE A 20 6.99 1.11 4.19
N LEU A 21 7.33 1.09 5.46
CA LEU A 21 8.42 1.89 6.05
C LEU A 21 9.56 0.96 6.42
N ASP A 22 10.72 1.13 5.80
CA ASP A 22 11.92 0.28 5.97
C ASP A 22 11.58 -1.22 5.88
N GLY A 23 10.73 -1.59 4.90
CA GLY A 23 10.30 -2.95 4.63
C GLY A 23 9.15 -3.47 5.51
N VAL A 24 8.64 -2.69 6.47
CA VAL A 24 7.50 -3.06 7.32
C VAL A 24 6.21 -2.43 6.78
N PHE A 25 5.18 -3.26 6.56
CA PHE A 25 3.88 -2.77 6.11
C PHE A 25 3.31 -1.72 7.09
N GLU A 26 2.88 -0.61 6.55
CA GLU A 26 2.35 0.52 7.33
C GLU A 26 0.87 0.79 7.07
N CYS A 27 0.49 0.97 5.80
CA CYS A 27 -0.88 1.27 5.40
C CYS A 27 -1.09 1.03 3.89
N PHE A 28 -2.32 1.21 3.43
CA PHE A 28 -2.66 1.22 2.01
C PHE A 28 -2.51 2.61 1.41
N SER A 29 -2.34 2.68 0.09
CA SER A 29 -2.34 3.92 -0.69
C SER A 29 -3.39 3.90 -1.79
N LEU A 30 -3.83 5.10 -2.17
CA LEU A 30 -4.60 5.35 -3.37
C LEU A 30 -4.03 6.58 -4.08
N GLU A 31 -3.89 6.47 -5.37
CA GLU A 31 -3.51 7.54 -6.30
C GLU A 31 -4.54 7.58 -7.43
N ASP A 32 -4.49 8.61 -8.28
CA ASP A 32 -5.20 8.61 -9.56
C ASP A 32 -4.82 7.39 -10.40
N GLU A 33 -5.53 7.13 -11.47
CA GLU A 33 -5.27 6.00 -12.36
C GLU A 33 -3.90 6.09 -13.06
N TYR A 34 -3.37 4.94 -13.44
CA TYR A 34 -2.15 4.87 -14.23
C TYR A 34 -2.44 5.22 -15.70
N ARG A 35 -1.65 6.15 -16.26
CA ARG A 35 -1.70 6.52 -17.68
C ARG A 35 -0.27 6.63 -18.24
N GLU A 36 -0.04 6.17 -19.46
CA GLU A 36 1.23 6.38 -20.17
C GLU A 36 1.46 7.87 -20.50
N GLN A 37 0.38 8.56 -20.88
CA GLN A 37 0.38 9.99 -21.10
C GLN A 37 -0.35 10.70 -19.98
N LYS A 38 0.35 11.61 -19.32
CA LYS A 38 -0.24 12.36 -18.20
C LYS A 38 -1.44 13.20 -18.64
N ILE A 39 -2.56 13.02 -17.95
CA ILE A 39 -3.68 13.94 -17.91
C ILE A 39 -3.64 14.66 -16.57
N ARG A 40 -3.77 15.98 -16.60
CA ARG A 40 -3.67 16.79 -15.39
C ARG A 40 -4.82 16.49 -14.42
N GLY A 41 -4.47 16.12 -13.20
CA GLY A 41 -5.43 15.84 -12.16
C GLY A 41 -6.03 14.43 -12.20
N GLU A 42 -5.58 13.58 -13.15
CA GLU A 42 -6.12 12.24 -13.39
C GLU A 42 -5.01 11.24 -13.71
N THR A 43 -3.85 11.39 -13.10
CA THR A 43 -2.75 10.47 -13.36
C THR A 43 -1.87 10.35 -12.13
N CYS A 44 -1.61 9.12 -11.70
CA CYS A 44 -0.66 8.83 -10.64
C CYS A 44 0.78 9.20 -11.06
N ILE A 45 1.65 9.41 -10.09
CA ILE A 45 3.04 9.77 -10.36
C ILE A 45 3.80 8.62 -11.04
N PRO A 46 4.87 8.89 -11.83
CA PRO A 46 5.69 7.83 -12.43
C PRO A 46 6.34 6.91 -11.39
N GLU A 47 6.66 5.67 -11.78
CA GLU A 47 7.56 4.82 -11.00
C GLU A 47 8.94 5.47 -10.90
N GLY A 48 9.60 5.36 -9.75
CA GLY A 48 10.90 5.96 -9.53
C GLY A 48 11.24 6.10 -8.05
N SER A 49 12.35 6.77 -7.78
CA SER A 49 12.85 7.06 -6.45
C SER A 49 12.88 8.58 -6.24
N TYR A 50 12.28 9.07 -5.19
CA TYR A 50 12.04 10.48 -4.94
C TYR A 50 12.43 10.88 -3.52
N GLU A 51 12.99 12.08 -3.37
CA GLU A 51 13.20 12.70 -2.07
C GLU A 51 11.88 13.13 -1.45
N VAL A 52 11.69 12.87 -0.14
CA VAL A 52 10.56 13.38 0.63
C VAL A 52 11.07 14.41 1.64
N VAL A 53 10.40 15.56 1.72
CA VAL A 53 10.74 16.64 2.67
C VAL A 53 9.51 17.22 3.34
N LEU A 54 9.70 18.00 4.42
CA LEU A 54 8.65 18.75 5.06
C LEU A 54 8.42 20.10 4.35
N ARG A 55 7.24 20.27 3.76
CA ARG A 55 6.80 21.56 3.22
C ARG A 55 5.95 22.31 4.26
N LYS A 56 6.47 23.45 4.73
CA LYS A 56 5.87 24.24 5.82
C LYS A 56 5.09 25.48 5.30
N GLU A 57 4.49 25.36 4.11
CA GLU A 57 3.74 26.44 3.47
C GLU A 57 2.56 25.90 2.65
N GLY A 58 1.66 26.82 2.22
CA GLY A 58 0.50 26.53 1.39
C GLY A 58 -0.74 26.08 2.16
N GLY A 59 -1.87 25.98 1.45
CA GLY A 59 -3.19 25.76 2.06
C GLY A 59 -3.33 24.40 2.74
N PHE A 60 -2.67 23.34 2.22
CA PHE A 60 -2.65 22.04 2.89
C PHE A 60 -1.94 22.13 4.24
N HIS A 61 -0.76 22.74 4.29
CA HIS A 61 -0.03 22.92 5.54
C HIS A 61 -0.86 23.68 6.59
N GLN A 62 -1.50 24.77 6.20
CA GLN A 62 -2.35 25.56 7.11
C GLN A 62 -3.51 24.74 7.68
N ARG A 63 -4.23 23.99 6.82
CA ARG A 63 -5.35 23.13 7.25
C ARG A 63 -4.90 22.02 8.20
N TYR A 64 -3.76 21.39 7.91
CA TYR A 64 -3.25 20.29 8.72
C TYR A 64 -2.66 20.77 10.04
N SER A 65 -2.01 21.94 10.06
CA SER A 65 -1.54 22.60 11.31
C SER A 65 -2.69 22.94 12.24
N SER A 66 -3.83 23.37 11.71
CA SER A 66 -5.02 23.65 12.51
C SER A 66 -5.72 22.37 13.00
N ARG A 67 -5.59 21.28 12.26
CA ARG A 67 -6.27 20.00 12.56
C ARG A 67 -5.49 19.08 13.48
N TYR A 68 -4.16 19.09 13.38
CA TYR A 68 -3.28 18.14 14.06
C TYR A 68 -2.15 18.85 14.79
N SER A 69 -2.12 18.75 16.11
CA SER A 69 -1.06 19.35 16.95
C SER A 69 0.34 18.77 16.68
N PHE A 70 0.41 17.54 16.15
CA PHE A 70 1.67 16.87 15.77
C PHE A 70 2.18 17.28 14.38
N HIS A 71 1.43 18.11 13.62
CA HIS A 71 1.81 18.44 12.24
C HIS A 71 3.02 19.39 12.19
N LYS A 72 4.03 19.03 11.41
CA LYS A 72 5.31 19.76 11.26
C LYS A 72 5.52 20.37 9.87
N GLY A 73 4.75 19.92 8.91
CA GLY A 73 4.80 20.27 7.50
C GLY A 73 4.14 19.17 6.68
N MET A 74 3.72 19.45 5.46
CA MET A 74 3.25 18.39 4.56
C MET A 74 4.43 17.52 4.10
N LEU A 75 4.26 16.20 4.07
CA LEU A 75 5.21 15.31 3.42
C LEU A 75 5.13 15.56 1.91
N TRP A 76 6.15 16.17 1.36
CA TRP A 76 6.24 16.58 -0.04
C TRP A 76 7.24 15.72 -0.79
N VAL A 77 6.79 15.08 -1.85
CA VAL A 77 7.60 14.30 -2.78
C VAL A 77 8.16 15.25 -3.83
N LYS A 78 9.48 15.42 -3.84
CA LYS A 78 10.19 16.38 -4.70
C LYS A 78 10.56 15.81 -6.05
N SER A 79 10.71 16.71 -7.01
CA SER A 79 11.30 16.44 -8.34
C SER A 79 10.61 15.32 -9.13
N VAL A 80 9.30 15.13 -8.91
CA VAL A 80 8.51 14.20 -9.69
C VAL A 80 8.37 14.73 -11.13
N PRO A 81 8.79 13.99 -12.17
CA PRO A 81 8.73 14.46 -13.56
C PRO A 81 7.32 14.86 -13.99
N ASN A 82 7.16 16.09 -14.47
CA ASN A 82 5.89 16.69 -14.91
C ASN A 82 4.84 16.88 -13.82
N PHE A 83 5.18 16.75 -12.54
CA PHE A 83 4.27 16.98 -11.42
C PHE A 83 4.83 18.05 -10.49
N GLU A 84 3.93 18.81 -9.90
CA GLU A 84 4.23 19.80 -8.87
C GLU A 84 3.43 19.50 -7.61
N TRP A 85 4.06 19.71 -6.46
CA TRP A 85 3.38 19.66 -5.15
C TRP A 85 2.72 18.32 -4.81
N ILE A 86 3.38 17.20 -5.12
CA ILE A 86 2.91 15.88 -4.74
C ILE A 86 3.07 15.70 -3.22
N LEU A 87 1.97 15.47 -2.55
CA LEU A 87 1.90 15.38 -1.08
C LEU A 87 1.29 14.04 -0.66
N PHE A 88 1.63 13.59 0.55
CA PHE A 88 0.83 12.59 1.24
C PHE A 88 -0.26 13.29 2.03
N HIS A 89 -1.51 12.92 1.80
CA HIS A 89 -2.62 13.54 2.52
C HIS A 89 -3.85 12.63 2.69
N LEU A 90 -4.89 13.16 3.32
CA LEU A 90 -6.14 12.46 3.58
C LEU A 90 -7.03 12.43 2.34
N GLY A 91 -7.72 11.34 2.16
CA GLY A 91 -8.71 11.13 1.12
C GLY A 91 -9.14 9.67 1.10
N ASN A 92 -10.18 9.37 0.35
CA ASN A 92 -10.74 8.02 0.28
C ASN A 92 -10.86 7.51 -1.17
N THR A 93 -11.00 8.41 -2.14
CA THR A 93 -11.19 8.13 -3.57
C THR A 93 -10.26 9.01 -4.40
N ASP A 94 -10.14 8.72 -5.69
CA ASP A 94 -9.48 9.52 -6.71
C ASP A 94 -9.96 10.97 -6.72
N GLU A 95 -11.26 11.23 -6.53
CA GLU A 95 -11.82 12.58 -6.43
C GLU A 95 -11.18 13.45 -5.32
N ASN A 96 -10.45 12.84 -4.40
CA ASN A 96 -9.75 13.55 -3.33
C ASN A 96 -8.30 13.90 -3.67
N THR A 97 -7.80 13.52 -4.84
CA THR A 97 -6.42 13.75 -5.27
C THR A 97 -6.38 14.38 -6.66
N ALA A 98 -5.22 14.81 -7.07
CA ALA A 98 -4.89 15.32 -8.41
C ALA A 98 -3.40 15.02 -8.70
N GLY A 99 -2.98 13.78 -8.38
CA GLY A 99 -1.61 13.28 -8.45
C GLY A 99 -0.97 13.05 -7.09
N CYS A 100 -1.59 13.49 -5.99
CA CYS A 100 -1.09 13.24 -4.64
C CYS A 100 -1.35 11.79 -4.18
N ILE A 101 -0.66 11.39 -3.11
CA ILE A 101 -0.76 10.04 -2.55
C ILE A 101 -1.67 10.08 -1.32
N LEU A 102 -2.76 9.33 -1.36
CA LEU A 102 -3.66 9.15 -0.23
C LEU A 102 -3.24 7.93 0.60
N VAL A 103 -3.49 7.97 1.91
CA VAL A 103 -3.19 6.88 2.85
C VAL A 103 -4.45 6.39 3.55
N GLY A 104 -4.58 5.07 3.77
CA GLY A 104 -5.73 4.45 4.42
C GLY A 104 -5.39 3.16 5.16
N ASP A 105 -6.18 2.83 6.20
CA ASP A 105 -6.02 1.59 6.96
C ASP A 105 -6.67 0.37 6.27
N THR A 106 -7.60 0.62 5.36
CA THR A 106 -8.29 -0.42 4.61
C THR A 106 -8.32 -0.07 3.12
N GLN A 107 -8.36 -1.09 2.30
CA GLN A 107 -8.55 -1.00 0.85
C GLN A 107 -9.81 -1.79 0.49
N GLN A 108 -10.68 -1.21 -0.32
CA GLN A 108 -11.94 -1.82 -0.72
C GLN A 108 -12.24 -1.44 -2.18
N ASP A 109 -12.86 -2.36 -2.88
CA ASP A 109 -13.54 -2.11 -4.14
C ASP A 109 -15.05 -2.20 -3.82
N LEU A 110 -15.67 -1.05 -3.61
CA LEU A 110 -17.08 -0.97 -3.20
C LEU A 110 -18.06 -0.96 -4.37
N ASP A 111 -17.57 -0.62 -5.55
CA ASP A 111 -18.38 -0.47 -6.76
C ASP A 111 -17.51 -0.79 -7.98
N VAL A 112 -17.87 -1.85 -8.71
CA VAL A 112 -17.14 -2.27 -9.92
C VAL A 112 -17.14 -1.22 -11.04
N SER A 113 -17.96 -0.19 -10.92
CA SER A 113 -18.02 0.94 -11.85
C SER A 113 -17.22 2.16 -11.37
N LYS A 114 -16.76 2.15 -10.10
CA LYS A 114 -15.95 3.18 -9.46
C LYS A 114 -14.81 2.52 -8.71
N ASP A 115 -13.69 2.45 -9.36
CA ASP A 115 -12.51 1.78 -8.86
C ASP A 115 -11.86 2.55 -7.70
N GLY A 116 -11.42 1.79 -6.74
CA GLY A 116 -10.51 2.26 -5.72
C GLY A 116 -11.16 3.06 -4.59
N PHE A 117 -11.11 2.47 -3.42
CA PHE A 117 -11.45 3.12 -2.17
C PHE A 117 -10.47 2.70 -1.09
N ILE A 118 -10.02 3.69 -0.29
CA ILE A 118 -9.30 3.43 0.96
C ILE A 118 -10.09 3.99 2.13
N GLY A 119 -10.22 3.18 3.18
CA GLY A 119 -10.96 3.53 4.39
C GLY A 119 -10.05 4.00 5.50
N SER A 120 -10.65 4.66 6.50
CA SER A 120 -9.96 5.10 7.73
C SER A 120 -8.71 5.95 7.47
N SER A 121 -8.73 6.79 6.44
CA SER A 121 -7.61 7.62 6.02
C SER A 121 -7.04 8.50 7.14
N GLY A 122 -7.92 9.04 8.00
CA GLY A 122 -7.50 9.82 9.16
C GLY A 122 -6.70 9.01 10.20
N ASN A 123 -7.00 7.74 10.38
CA ASN A 123 -6.29 6.87 11.31
C ASN A 123 -4.93 6.45 10.72
N ALA A 124 -4.92 6.07 9.44
CA ALA A 124 -3.68 5.77 8.73
C ALA A 124 -2.71 6.95 8.77
N TYR A 125 -3.19 8.16 8.48
CA TYR A 125 -2.36 9.37 8.52
C TYR A 125 -1.77 9.64 9.91
N LYS A 126 -2.55 9.46 10.97
CA LYS A 126 -2.07 9.65 12.36
C LYS A 126 -0.99 8.65 12.77
N LYS A 127 -0.93 7.48 12.15
CA LYS A 127 0.11 6.47 12.39
C LYS A 127 1.33 6.68 11.50
N PHE A 128 1.12 6.86 10.22
CA PHE A 128 2.14 7.02 9.19
C PHE A 128 2.92 8.32 9.31
N TYR A 129 2.20 9.46 9.34
CA TYR A 129 2.81 10.78 9.26
C TYR A 129 3.84 11.07 10.36
N PRO A 130 3.57 10.81 11.67
CA PRO A 130 4.53 11.15 12.72
C PRO A 130 5.86 10.41 12.58
N LYS A 131 5.83 9.15 12.14
CA LYS A 131 7.05 8.34 11.95
C LYS A 131 7.97 8.95 10.90
N VAL A 132 7.40 9.39 9.78
CA VAL A 132 8.17 10.00 8.69
C VAL A 132 8.61 11.42 9.05
N ALA A 133 7.72 12.21 9.67
CA ALA A 133 8.02 13.58 10.06
C ALA A 133 9.13 13.66 11.12
N GLU A 134 9.20 12.73 12.06
CA GLU A 134 10.25 12.65 13.08
C GLU A 134 11.62 12.45 12.45
N VAL A 135 11.75 11.53 11.49
CA VAL A 135 13.01 11.29 10.76
C VAL A 135 13.47 12.56 10.04
N LEU A 136 12.53 13.24 9.36
CA LEU A 136 12.83 14.49 8.64
C LEU A 136 13.18 15.66 9.59
N GLU A 137 12.55 15.75 10.77
CA GLU A 137 12.87 16.76 11.77
C GLU A 137 14.24 16.53 12.41
N ASN A 138 14.69 15.27 12.50
CA ASN A 138 16.04 14.91 12.94
C ASN A 138 17.11 15.19 11.88
N GLY A 139 16.73 15.68 10.69
CA GLY A 139 17.65 15.98 9.59
C GLY A 139 18.10 14.75 8.81
N GLU A 140 17.42 13.62 8.96
CA GLU A 140 17.71 12.41 8.24
C GLU A 140 16.96 12.38 6.89
N GLU A 141 17.54 11.68 5.92
CA GLU A 141 16.93 11.54 4.58
C GLU A 141 15.77 10.56 4.59
N VAL A 142 14.73 10.91 3.82
CA VAL A 142 13.59 10.04 3.54
C VAL A 142 13.45 9.92 2.03
N THR A 143 13.43 8.68 1.53
CA THR A 143 13.28 8.35 0.12
C THR A 143 11.97 7.60 -0.09
N LEU A 144 11.17 8.02 -1.07
CA LEU A 144 10.01 7.30 -1.58
C LEU A 144 10.40 6.52 -2.83
N ASN A 145 10.26 5.21 -2.80
CA ASN A 145 10.33 4.36 -3.98
C ASN A 145 8.92 4.00 -4.43
N VAL A 146 8.60 4.31 -5.68
CA VAL A 146 7.32 3.96 -6.30
C VAL A 146 7.56 2.86 -7.32
N SER A 147 6.89 1.75 -7.15
CA SER A 147 6.97 0.58 -8.04
C SER A 147 5.63 -0.11 -8.16
N LYS A 148 5.52 -1.03 -9.11
CA LYS A 148 4.38 -1.94 -9.23
C LYS A 148 4.77 -3.36 -8.85
N ILE A 149 3.78 -4.13 -8.37
CA ILE A 149 3.98 -5.55 -8.12
C ILE A 149 4.39 -6.24 -9.43
N LYS A 150 5.50 -6.97 -9.38
CA LYS A 150 5.91 -7.83 -10.50
C LYS A 150 5.41 -9.23 -10.19
N ILE A 151 4.40 -9.69 -10.93
CA ILE A 151 4.08 -11.10 -10.97
C ILE A 151 5.18 -11.73 -11.83
N VAL A 152 6.16 -12.31 -11.17
CA VAL A 152 7.11 -13.17 -11.87
C VAL A 152 6.34 -14.47 -12.14
N ASP A 153 5.91 -14.68 -13.38
CA ASP A 153 5.57 -16.02 -13.81
C ASP A 153 6.81 -16.86 -13.52
N GLN A 154 6.73 -17.70 -12.51
CA GLN A 154 7.76 -18.69 -12.29
C GLN A 154 7.72 -19.56 -13.56
N ALA A 155 8.59 -19.23 -14.51
CA ALA A 155 8.92 -20.14 -15.59
C ALA A 155 9.15 -21.48 -14.90
N GLN A 156 8.38 -22.48 -15.33
CA GLN A 156 8.50 -23.83 -14.78
C GLN A 156 9.98 -24.13 -14.65
N PRO A 157 10.49 -24.54 -13.47
CA PRO A 157 11.90 -24.84 -13.34
C PRO A 157 12.21 -25.83 -14.44
N ASN A 158 13.18 -25.52 -15.30
CA ASN A 158 13.71 -26.45 -16.26
C ASN A 158 14.11 -27.69 -15.46
N VAL A 159 13.27 -28.70 -15.47
CA VAL A 159 13.55 -30.00 -14.86
C VAL A 159 14.58 -30.67 -15.75
N SER A 160 15.83 -30.26 -15.59
CA SER A 160 16.93 -31.13 -15.98
C SER A 160 16.87 -32.30 -15.01
N ASN A 161 16.52 -33.47 -15.51
CA ASN A 161 16.46 -34.75 -14.81
C ASN A 161 17.66 -34.92 -13.86
N LYS A 162 17.45 -34.61 -12.59
CA LYS A 162 18.23 -35.18 -11.49
C LYS A 162 17.27 -35.99 -10.65
N SER A 163 17.45 -37.30 -10.74
CA SER A 163 16.84 -38.30 -9.87
C SER A 163 17.10 -37.97 -8.40
N GLY A 164 16.06 -37.58 -7.68
CA GLY A 164 16.13 -37.33 -6.24
C GLY A 164 14.74 -36.91 -5.75
N SER A 165 14.11 -37.83 -5.04
CA SER A 165 12.77 -37.84 -4.51
C SER A 165 12.53 -36.78 -3.44
N ASP A 166 12.18 -35.53 -3.75
CA ASP A 166 11.67 -34.61 -2.72
C ASP A 166 10.81 -33.45 -3.30
N TYR A 167 10.17 -33.66 -4.44
CA TYR A 167 9.18 -32.68 -4.91
C TYR A 167 7.79 -33.10 -4.47
N VAL A 168 7.23 -32.40 -3.48
CA VAL A 168 5.83 -32.52 -3.11
C VAL A 168 5.01 -31.97 -4.27
N ASN A 169 4.32 -32.84 -4.98
CA ASN A 169 3.40 -32.50 -6.07
C ASN A 169 2.25 -31.62 -5.52
N SER A 170 1.77 -30.64 -6.31
CA SER A 170 0.67 -29.74 -5.91
C SER A 170 -0.60 -30.50 -5.50
N SER A 171 -0.88 -31.68 -6.06
CA SER A 171 -1.98 -32.54 -5.60
C SER A 171 -1.75 -33.04 -4.18
N GLN A 172 -0.52 -33.40 -3.81
CA GLN A 172 -0.17 -33.85 -2.45
C GLN A 172 -0.26 -32.71 -1.42
N VAL A 173 -0.01 -31.46 -1.84
CA VAL A 173 -0.23 -30.27 -0.98
C VAL A 173 -1.72 -30.04 -0.77
N PHE A 174 -2.53 -30.17 -1.81
CA PHE A 174 -3.99 -30.07 -1.72
C PHE A 174 -4.60 -31.15 -0.83
N ASP A 175 -4.15 -32.38 -0.96
CA ASP A 175 -4.60 -33.50 -0.15
C ASP A 175 -4.24 -33.28 1.33
N LYS A 176 -3.04 -32.80 1.60
CA LYS A 176 -2.58 -32.52 2.95
C LYS A 176 -3.30 -31.32 3.60
N LEU A 177 -3.60 -30.28 2.84
CA LEU A 177 -4.42 -29.14 3.28
C LEU A 177 -5.87 -29.57 3.56
N SER A 178 -6.41 -30.46 2.76
CA SER A 178 -7.76 -31.03 2.96
C SER A 178 -7.83 -31.89 4.23
N GLU A 179 -6.79 -32.65 4.50
CA GLU A 179 -6.66 -33.47 5.72
C GLU A 179 -6.54 -32.59 6.98
N ILE A 180 -5.72 -31.53 6.92
CA ILE A 180 -5.55 -30.55 8.03
C ILE A 180 -6.88 -29.83 8.31
N ASN A 181 -7.61 -29.40 7.29
CA ASN A 181 -8.92 -28.78 7.44
C ASN A 181 -9.95 -29.74 8.03
N GLY A 182 -9.88 -31.04 7.69
CA GLY A 182 -10.70 -32.08 8.29
C GLY A 182 -10.42 -32.26 9.80
N GLN A 183 -9.15 -32.30 10.17
CA GLN A 183 -8.71 -32.42 11.57
C GLN A 183 -9.08 -31.17 12.39
N LEU A 184 -8.97 -29.96 11.83
CA LEU A 184 -9.42 -28.72 12.49
C LEU A 184 -10.92 -28.73 12.78
N LYS A 185 -11.76 -29.19 11.84
CA LYS A 185 -13.21 -29.32 12.06
C LYS A 185 -13.55 -30.29 13.18
N ILE A 186 -12.82 -31.39 13.29
CA ILE A 186 -13.00 -32.38 14.37
C ILE A 186 -12.57 -31.81 15.73
N LEU A 187 -11.48 -31.02 15.77
CA LEU A 187 -11.03 -30.34 16.98
C LEU A 187 -12.03 -29.28 17.46
N THR A 188 -12.55 -28.47 16.55
CA THR A 188 -13.56 -27.44 16.87
C THR A 188 -14.83 -28.09 17.44
N ALA A 189 -15.32 -29.16 16.80
CA ALA A 189 -16.48 -29.89 17.29
C ALA A 189 -16.27 -30.53 18.67
N LYS A 190 -15.04 -30.97 18.98
CA LYS A 190 -14.70 -31.47 20.33
C LYS A 190 -14.58 -30.37 21.37
N MET A 191 -14.16 -29.16 20.99
CA MET A 191 -14.10 -28.00 21.90
C MET A 191 -15.52 -27.50 22.20
N ASP A 192 -16.40 -27.44 21.21
CA ASP A 192 -17.79 -27.03 21.38
C ASP A 192 -18.61 -28.04 22.21
N GLY A 193 -18.29 -29.36 22.12
CA GLY A 193 -18.90 -30.41 22.91
C GLY A 193 -18.45 -30.48 24.38
N ASN A 194 -17.37 -29.79 24.76
CA ASN A 194 -16.87 -29.73 26.16
C ASN A 194 -17.30 -28.51 26.95
N ILE A 195 -18.13 -27.63 26.38
CA ILE A 195 -18.64 -26.42 27.07
C ILE A 195 -19.99 -26.65 27.73
N ILE A 196 -20.59 -27.87 27.61
CA ILE A 196 -21.82 -28.23 28.29
C ILE A 196 -21.54 -29.41 29.23
N LYS A 197 -21.01 -29.12 30.40
CA LYS A 197 -21.20 -29.89 31.64
C LYS A 197 -20.96 -28.97 32.84
#